data_b2a6c1f727a87ff677ff27b3d835db18
#
_entry.id   b2a6c1f727a87ff677ff27b3d835db18
#
_cell.length_a   1.000
_cell.length_b   1.000
_cell.length_c   1.000
_cell.angle_alpha   90.00
_cell.angle_beta   90.00
_cell.angle_gamma   90.00
#
_symmetry.space_group_name_H-M   'P 1'
#
loop_
_entity.id
_entity.type
_entity.pdbx_description
1 polymer ?
#
loop_
_entity_poly.entity_id
_entity_poly.type
_entity_poly.pdbx_seq_one_letter_code
_entity_poly.pdbx_strand_id
1 'polypeptide(L)'
;MHFYYITFRSVTYAQRGEQILQDGGIRCTLLRTPRWMEERDCGYCLRLWTKEAKPALHLLQSGGIPYRKVYIQGRDGQLEDWAQ
;
A
#
# COMPACT_ATOMS: atom_id res chain seq x y z
N MET A 1 0.32 -0.23 17.33
CA MET A 1 0.91 -0.56 16.02
C MET A 1 -0.06 -0.23 14.93
N HIS A 2 0.45 0.34 13.85
CA HIS A 2 -0.40 0.82 12.78
C HIS A 2 0.02 0.23 11.46
N PHE A 3 -0.93 0.16 10.55
CA PHE A 3 -0.68 -0.31 9.19
C PHE A 3 -0.84 0.82 8.20
N TYR A 4 -0.09 0.73 7.12
CA TYR A 4 -0.34 1.48 5.90
C TYR A 4 -1.02 0.58 4.89
N TYR A 5 -1.87 1.21 4.07
CA TYR A 5 -2.51 0.54 2.96
C TYR A 5 -2.21 1.33 1.70
N ILE A 6 -1.65 0.67 0.71
CA ILE A 6 -1.30 1.31 -0.55
C ILE A 6 -2.21 0.72 -1.63
N THR A 7 -2.97 1.57 -2.30
CA THR A 7 -3.88 1.12 -3.35
C THR A 7 -3.26 1.30 -4.71
N PHE A 8 -3.72 0.51 -5.68
CA PHE A 8 -3.18 0.48 -7.03
C PHE A 8 -4.30 0.52 -8.06
N ARG A 9 -3.96 0.92 -9.28
CA ARG A 9 -4.93 0.97 -10.38
C ARG A 9 -5.25 -0.40 -10.94
N SER A 10 -4.34 -1.34 -10.83
CA SER A 10 -4.56 -2.68 -11.34
C SER A 10 -3.95 -3.70 -10.40
N VAL A 11 -4.50 -4.91 -10.45
CA VAL A 11 -3.98 -6.01 -9.66
C VAL A 11 -2.55 -6.36 -10.09
N THR A 12 -2.23 -6.17 -11.36
CA THR A 12 -0.88 -6.41 -11.86
C THR A 12 0.13 -5.49 -11.17
N TYR A 13 -0.19 -4.21 -11.03
CA TYR A 13 0.68 -3.28 -10.32
C TYR A 13 0.78 -3.64 -8.83
N ALA A 14 -0.33 -4.05 -8.22
CA ALA A 14 -0.30 -4.47 -6.83
C ALA A 14 0.61 -5.68 -6.63
N GLN A 15 0.53 -6.66 -7.51
CA GLN A 15 1.37 -7.86 -7.44
C GLN A 15 2.85 -7.53 -7.66
N ARG A 16 3.13 -6.68 -8.63
CA ARG A 16 4.52 -6.25 -8.90
C ARG A 16 5.07 -5.45 -7.74
N GLY A 17 4.24 -4.60 -7.14
CA GLY A 17 4.62 -3.85 -5.95
C GLY A 17 4.94 -4.78 -4.79
N GLU A 18 4.12 -5.80 -4.57
CA GLU A 18 4.37 -6.79 -3.54
C GLU A 18 5.74 -7.44 -3.73
N GLN A 19 6.05 -7.85 -4.97
CA GLN A 19 7.31 -8.50 -5.26
C GLN A 19 8.50 -7.57 -5.01
N ILE A 20 8.41 -6.34 -5.45
CA ILE A 20 9.49 -5.36 -5.26
C ILE A 20 9.73 -5.10 -3.77
N LEU A 21 8.68 -4.97 -2.99
CA LEU A 21 8.81 -4.73 -1.56
C LEU A 21 9.42 -5.94 -0.85
N GLN A 22 8.96 -7.13 -1.19
CA GLN A 22 9.51 -8.35 -0.59
C GLN A 22 10.99 -8.53 -0.96
N ASP A 23 11.35 -8.26 -2.20
CA ASP A 23 12.75 -8.33 -2.63
C ASP A 23 13.62 -7.31 -1.89
N GLY A 24 13.03 -6.18 -1.51
CA GLY A 24 13.71 -5.16 -0.72
C GLY A 24 13.69 -5.41 0.79
N GLY A 25 13.19 -6.56 1.23
CA GLY A 25 13.18 -6.92 2.64
C GLY A 25 12.01 -6.33 3.42
N ILE A 26 10.99 -5.80 2.73
CA ILE A 26 9.83 -5.21 3.40
C ILE A 26 8.69 -6.21 3.39
N ARG A 27 8.14 -6.49 4.56
CA ARG A 27 6.99 -7.36 4.69
C ARG A 27 5.73 -6.62 4.31
N CYS A 28 4.97 -7.19 3.40
CA CYS A 28 3.69 -6.65 3.01
C CYS A 28 2.74 -7.79 2.67
N THR A 29 1.45 -7.49 2.74
CA THR A 29 0.41 -8.47 2.45
C THR A 29 -0.50 -7.91 1.38
N LEU A 30 -0.68 -8.66 0.30
CA LEU A 30 -1.65 -8.32 -0.74
C LEU A 30 -3.02 -8.79 -0.27
N LEU A 31 -3.97 -7.87 -0.24
CA LEU A 31 -5.31 -8.21 0.19
C LEU A 31 -6.36 -7.40 -0.57
N ARG A 32 -7.60 -7.82 -0.40
CA ARG A 32 -8.72 -7.12 -0.99
C ARG A 32 -8.91 -5.78 -0.32
N THR A 33 -9.04 -4.74 -1.12
CA THR A 33 -9.32 -3.40 -0.60
C THR A 33 -10.72 -3.40 0.03
N PRO A 34 -10.87 -2.95 1.28
CA PRO A 34 -12.21 -2.81 1.86
C PRO A 34 -13.09 -1.91 1.00
N ARG A 35 -14.39 -2.20 0.99
CA ARG A 35 -15.35 -1.48 0.15
C ARG A 35 -15.30 0.04 0.32
N TRP A 36 -15.15 0.48 1.53
CA TRP A 36 -15.18 1.90 1.81
C TRP A 36 -13.89 2.62 1.36
N MET A 37 -12.86 1.85 1.01
CA MET A 37 -11.63 2.34 0.41
C MET A 37 -11.67 2.27 -1.10
N GLU A 38 -12.57 1.45 -1.63
CA GLU A 38 -12.69 1.17 -3.04
C GLU A 38 -13.43 2.29 -3.74
N GLU A 39 -12.72 3.21 -4.34
CA GLU A 39 -13.37 4.20 -5.19
C GLU A 39 -13.26 3.80 -6.66
N ARG A 40 -12.05 3.81 -7.20
CA ARG A 40 -11.80 3.48 -8.60
C ARG A 40 -10.55 2.63 -8.75
N ASP A 41 -10.25 1.87 -7.73
CA ASP A 41 -9.06 1.04 -7.71
C ASP A 41 -9.37 -0.36 -8.19
N CYS A 42 -8.33 -1.17 -8.32
CA CYS A 42 -8.47 -2.55 -8.79
C CYS A 42 -9.08 -3.49 -7.76
N GLY A 43 -9.37 -3.00 -6.57
CA GLY A 43 -9.92 -3.84 -5.50
C GLY A 43 -8.87 -4.57 -4.68
N TYR A 44 -7.59 -4.28 -4.90
CA TYR A 44 -6.48 -4.87 -4.14
C TYR A 44 -5.57 -3.80 -3.62
N CYS A 45 -4.98 -4.06 -2.46
CA CYS A 45 -4.03 -3.13 -1.84
C CYS A 45 -2.94 -3.92 -1.15
N LEU A 46 -1.87 -3.22 -0.81
CA LEU A 46 -0.79 -3.77 0.00
C LEU A 46 -0.87 -3.19 1.39
N ARG A 47 -0.82 -4.06 2.40
CA ARG A 47 -0.79 -3.66 3.80
C ARG A 47 0.61 -3.88 4.36
N LEU A 48 1.13 -2.89 5.03
CA LEU A 48 2.45 -2.99 5.64
C LEU A 48 2.52 -2.16 6.92
N TRP A 49 3.56 -2.38 7.71
CA TRP A 49 3.75 -1.66 8.96
C TRP A 49 4.14 -0.21 8.71
N THR A 50 3.67 0.69 9.56
CA THR A 50 3.92 2.13 9.40
C THR A 50 5.41 2.47 9.36
N LYS A 51 6.21 1.78 10.15
CA LYS A 51 7.66 2.06 10.18
C LYS A 51 8.35 1.81 8.86
N GLU A 52 7.74 1.06 7.96
CA GLU A 52 8.33 0.70 6.68
C GLU A 52 7.75 1.48 5.51
N ALA A 53 6.84 2.43 5.78
CA ALA A 53 6.13 3.12 4.71
C ALA A 53 7.04 3.94 3.81
N LYS A 54 7.94 4.74 4.40
CA LYS A 54 8.83 5.57 3.59
C LYS A 54 9.75 4.76 2.71
N PRO A 55 10.48 3.74 3.22
CA PRO A 55 11.28 2.90 2.33
C PRO A 55 10.43 2.15 1.32
N ALA A 56 9.21 1.73 1.68
CA ALA A 56 8.33 1.05 0.74
C ALA A 56 7.97 1.96 -0.43
N LEU A 57 7.54 3.18 -0.15
CA LEU A 57 7.18 4.12 -1.22
C LEU A 57 8.38 4.45 -2.09
N HIS A 58 9.56 4.57 -1.49
CA HIS A 58 10.77 4.80 -2.25
C HIS A 58 11.06 3.64 -3.21
N LEU A 59 10.91 2.41 -2.75
CA LEU A 59 11.12 1.23 -3.58
C LEU A 59 10.12 1.17 -4.74
N LEU A 60 8.86 1.50 -4.48
CA LEU A 60 7.85 1.51 -5.53
C LEU A 60 8.18 2.56 -6.58
N GLN A 61 8.57 3.75 -6.15
CA GLN A 61 8.94 4.81 -7.08
C GLN A 61 10.17 4.43 -7.89
N SER A 62 11.18 3.90 -7.26
CA SER A 62 12.42 3.48 -7.94
C SER A 62 12.15 2.34 -8.91
N GLY A 63 11.21 1.46 -8.60
CA GLY A 63 10.85 0.35 -9.46
C GLY A 63 9.87 0.70 -10.56
N GLY A 64 9.41 1.95 -10.62
CA GLY A 64 8.47 2.38 -11.63
C GLY A 64 7.06 1.82 -11.43
N ILE A 65 6.68 1.50 -10.20
CA ILE A 65 5.36 0.97 -9.90
C ILE A 65 4.47 2.12 -9.42
N PRO A 66 3.51 2.58 -10.23
CA PRO A 66 2.61 3.64 -9.79
C PRO A 66 1.61 3.11 -8.77
N TYR A 67 1.37 3.90 -7.73
CA TYR A 67 0.32 3.62 -6.76
C TYR A 67 -0.65 4.79 -6.75
N ARG A 68 -1.87 4.56 -6.25
CA ARG A 68 -2.89 5.60 -6.24
C ARG A 68 -2.91 6.38 -4.95
N LYS A 69 -3.23 5.71 -3.86
CA LYS A 69 -3.38 6.36 -2.57
C LYS A 69 -2.69 5.56 -1.49
N VAL A 70 -2.32 6.27 -0.44
CA VAL A 70 -1.76 5.66 0.75
C VAL A 70 -2.64 6.07 1.92
N TYR A 71 -3.09 5.09 2.67
CA TYR A 71 -3.88 5.32 3.88
C TYR A 71 -3.09 4.89 5.09
N ILE A 72 -3.24 5.62 6.19
CA ILE A 72 -2.64 5.23 7.47
C ILE A 72 -3.77 4.91 8.43
N GLN A 73 -3.64 3.79 9.14
CA GLN A 73 -4.61 3.40 10.14
C GLN A 73 -4.27 4.06 11.47
N GLY A 74 -5.19 4.85 12.01
CA GLY A 74 -5.02 5.52 13.28
C GLY A 74 -5.26 4.61 14.46
N ARG A 75 -5.11 5.18 15.67
CA ARG A 75 -5.29 4.44 16.93
C ARG A 75 -6.71 3.91 17.10
N ASP A 76 -7.68 4.61 16.57
CA ASP A 76 -9.09 4.24 16.66
C ASP A 76 -9.51 3.28 15.55
N GLY A 77 -8.57 2.84 14.73
CA GLY A 77 -8.84 1.95 13.61
C GLY A 77 -9.32 2.66 12.35
N GLN A 78 -9.51 3.96 12.40
CA GLN A 78 -9.90 4.72 11.21
C GLN A 78 -8.73 4.93 10.29
N LEU A 79 -9.02 4.94 8.99
CA LEU A 79 -7.99 5.17 7.99
C LEU A 79 -8.07 6.60 7.48
N GLU A 80 -6.90 7.21 7.35
CA GLU A 80 -6.76 8.58 6.88
C GLU A 80 -5.84 8.61 5.67
N ASP A 81 -6.07 9.57 4.78
CA ASP A 81 -5.16 9.82 3.68
C ASP A 81 -3.80 10.24 4.24
N TRP A 82 -2.75 9.62 3.73
CA TRP A 82 -1.41 9.99 4.12
C TRP A 82 -0.85 10.97 3.09
N ALA A 83 -0.59 12.19 3.54
CA ALA A 83 0.02 13.21 2.70
C ALA A 83 1.53 13.05 2.75
N GLN A 84 2.12 12.91 1.58
CA GLN A 84 3.58 12.80 1.47
C GLN A 84 4.24 14.14 1.54
#